data_ae4731765ae9da03e85cc0698bbacb5d
#
_entry.id   ae4731765ae9da03e85cc0698bbacb5d
#
_cell.length_a   1.000
_cell.length_b   1.000
_cell.length_c   1.000
_cell.angle_alpha   90.00
_cell.angle_beta   90.00
_cell.angle_gamma   90.00
#
_symmetry.space_group_name_H-M   'P 1'
#
loop_
_entity.id
_entity.type
_entity.pdbx_description
1 polymer ?
#
loop_
_entity_poly.entity_id
_entity_poly.type
_entity_poly.pdbx_seq_one_letter_code
_entity_poly.pdbx_strand_id
1 'polypeptide(L)'
;MANYVGENIGKIYKNAQDKISINETEMMGKFFLVTEDLEKIKWKMSGESKKIGQYTCYKATYIKQEEEKVFSFGNWNQTNGTNQPKKPKKMRDVEVVAWFTPEIPVSSGPSWYQGLPGLILEVSDDDTTILCTKIVMNPKEKTKIKRPKKGKVISNQDFVTLQDEKRAERLEMWRQSRQRRQSSTARLR
;
A
#
# COMPACT_ATOMS: atom_id res chain seq x y z
N MET A 1 0.51 8.47 8.16
CA MET A 1 1.08 7.71 7.03
C MET A 1 0.26 6.46 6.82
N ALA A 2 -0.24 6.29 5.62
CA ALA A 2 -1.10 5.17 5.31
C ALA A 2 -0.29 3.88 5.23
N ASN A 3 -0.56 2.94 6.13
CA ASN A 3 -0.06 1.58 6.02
C ASN A 3 -0.85 0.86 4.91
N TYR A 4 -0.37 0.94 3.69
CA TYR A 4 -0.84 0.06 2.63
C TYR A 4 -0.30 -1.35 2.89
N VAL A 5 -1.02 -2.10 3.70
CA VAL A 5 -0.80 -3.55 3.81
C VAL A 5 -1.23 -4.12 2.46
N GLY A 6 -0.24 -4.50 1.65
CA GLY A 6 -0.46 -5.06 0.33
C GLY A 6 -1.35 -6.29 0.40
N GLU A 7 -2.37 -6.32 -0.45
CA GLU A 7 -2.91 -7.51 -1.11
C GLU A 7 -4.00 -7.17 -2.14
N ASN A 8 -4.47 -5.91 -2.22
CA ASN A 8 -5.35 -5.50 -3.31
C ASN A 8 -5.06 -4.05 -3.68
N ILE A 9 -3.93 -3.82 -4.34
CA ILE A 9 -3.69 -2.54 -5.00
C ILE A 9 -4.64 -2.49 -6.20
N GLY A 10 -5.80 -1.89 -5.99
CA GLY A 10 -6.75 -1.61 -7.06
C GLY A 10 -6.24 -0.53 -8.01
N LYS A 11 -7.10 0.03 -8.81
CA LYS A 11 -6.75 1.14 -9.70
C LYS A 11 -6.55 2.41 -8.88
N ILE A 12 -5.36 2.99 -8.93
CA ILE A 12 -5.06 4.27 -8.29
C ILE A 12 -5.24 5.40 -9.31
N TYR A 13 -6.17 6.29 -9.03
CA TYR A 13 -6.35 7.55 -9.74
C TYR A 13 -5.70 8.67 -8.95
N LYS A 14 -4.82 9.45 -9.57
CA LYS A 14 -4.20 10.64 -8.96
C LYS A 14 -4.58 11.88 -9.74
N ASN A 15 -5.00 12.91 -9.02
CA ASN A 15 -5.22 14.24 -9.57
C ASN A 15 -4.32 15.26 -8.86
N ALA A 16 -3.31 15.73 -9.58
CA ALA A 16 -2.34 16.67 -9.03
C ALA A 16 -2.92 18.07 -8.79
N GLN A 17 -3.96 18.48 -9.54
CA GLN A 17 -4.62 19.79 -9.37
C GLN A 17 -5.43 19.80 -8.07
N ASP A 18 -6.28 18.78 -7.87
CA ASP A 18 -7.12 18.66 -6.68
C ASP A 18 -6.32 18.10 -5.47
N LYS A 19 -5.07 17.69 -5.70
CA LYS A 19 -4.19 17.07 -4.69
C LYS A 19 -4.82 15.87 -4.00
N ILE A 20 -5.55 15.05 -4.74
CA ILE A 20 -6.21 13.86 -4.23
C ILE A 20 -5.74 12.60 -4.96
N SER A 21 -5.72 11.50 -4.23
CA SER A 21 -5.67 10.15 -4.78
C SER A 21 -6.94 9.39 -4.45
N ILE A 22 -7.35 8.50 -5.33
CA ILE A 22 -8.49 7.62 -5.15
C ILE A 22 -8.04 6.21 -5.52
N ASN A 23 -8.06 5.31 -4.56
CA ASN A 23 -7.80 3.90 -4.79
C ASN A 23 -9.14 3.15 -4.87
N GLU A 24 -9.44 2.59 -6.06
CA GLU A 24 -10.59 1.70 -6.24
C GLU A 24 -10.18 0.31 -5.79
N THR A 25 -10.73 -0.14 -4.69
CA THR A 25 -10.41 -1.45 -4.09
C THR A 25 -11.67 -2.24 -3.77
N GLU A 26 -11.53 -3.55 -3.65
CA GLU A 26 -12.61 -4.43 -3.25
C GLU A 26 -12.28 -5.11 -1.92
N MET A 27 -13.25 -5.14 -1.03
CA MET A 27 -13.16 -5.86 0.23
C MET A 27 -14.48 -6.60 0.51
N MET A 28 -14.40 -7.92 0.67
CA MET A 28 -15.56 -8.79 0.94
C MET A 28 -16.72 -8.60 -0.06
N GLY A 29 -16.42 -8.53 -1.36
CA GLY A 29 -17.41 -8.35 -2.42
C GLY A 29 -17.99 -6.94 -2.53
N LYS A 30 -17.50 -5.98 -1.76
CA LYS A 30 -17.93 -4.59 -1.81
C LYS A 30 -16.81 -3.69 -2.36
N PHE A 31 -17.17 -2.79 -3.27
CA PHE A 31 -16.24 -1.82 -3.82
C PHE A 31 -16.16 -0.57 -2.96
N PHE A 32 -14.93 -0.09 -2.77
CA PHE A 32 -14.63 1.14 -2.04
C PHE A 32 -13.78 2.06 -2.90
N LEU A 33 -14.03 3.36 -2.76
CA LEU A 33 -13.22 4.43 -3.29
C LEU A 33 -12.49 5.07 -2.11
N VAL A 34 -11.30 4.55 -1.82
CA VAL A 34 -10.49 5.06 -0.71
C VAL A 34 -9.84 6.34 -1.16
N THR A 35 -10.23 7.44 -0.54
CA THR A 35 -9.74 8.79 -0.86
C THR A 35 -8.69 9.23 0.15
N GLU A 36 -7.65 9.86 -0.36
CA GLU A 36 -6.54 10.36 0.43
C GLU A 36 -5.97 11.63 -0.21
N ASP A 37 -5.53 12.56 0.61
CA ASP A 37 -4.80 13.71 0.14
C ASP A 37 -3.42 13.28 -0.38
N LEU A 38 -3.01 13.87 -1.50
CA LEU A 38 -1.66 13.65 -2.03
C LEU A 38 -0.64 14.36 -1.15
N GLU A 39 -0.11 13.66 -0.17
CA GLU A 39 0.92 14.17 0.72
C GLU A 39 2.20 14.51 -0.05
N LYS A 40 2.86 15.58 0.38
CA LYS A 40 4.19 15.94 -0.11
C LYS A 40 5.24 15.04 0.54
N ILE A 41 5.79 14.12 -0.23
CA ILE A 41 6.92 13.31 0.21
C ILE A 41 8.16 14.21 0.28
N LYS A 42 8.85 14.18 1.42
CA LYS A 42 10.09 14.95 1.64
C LYS A 42 11.30 14.18 1.09
N TRP A 43 11.47 14.22 -0.21
CA TRP A 43 12.61 13.60 -0.88
C TRP A 43 13.92 14.32 -0.56
N LYS A 44 14.99 13.54 -0.35
CA LYS A 44 16.38 13.98 -0.28
C LYS A 44 17.09 13.58 -1.56
N MET A 45 17.66 14.52 -2.28
CA MET A 45 18.47 14.26 -3.48
C MET A 45 19.85 13.79 -3.08
N SER A 46 20.38 12.71 -3.68
CA SER A 46 21.72 12.18 -3.36
C SER A 46 22.82 12.63 -4.32
N GLY A 47 22.47 13.20 -5.46
CA GLY A 47 23.44 13.55 -6.51
C GLY A 47 23.90 12.37 -7.37
N GLU A 48 23.53 11.15 -7.02
CA GLU A 48 23.82 9.96 -7.82
C GLU A 48 22.96 9.92 -9.08
N SER A 49 23.52 9.40 -10.18
CA SER A 49 22.80 9.21 -11.43
C SER A 49 23.07 7.84 -12.03
N LYS A 50 22.07 7.29 -12.75
CA LYS A 50 22.21 6.09 -13.58
C LYS A 50 21.33 6.20 -14.82
N LYS A 51 21.56 5.33 -15.80
CA LYS A 51 20.67 5.21 -16.97
C LYS A 51 19.63 4.12 -16.73
N ILE A 52 18.36 4.44 -17.02
CA ILE A 52 17.25 3.48 -17.12
C ILE A 52 16.69 3.59 -18.53
N GLY A 53 16.94 2.58 -19.36
CA GLY A 53 16.70 2.66 -20.79
C GLY A 53 17.51 3.79 -21.41
N GLN A 54 16.82 4.71 -22.10
CA GLN A 54 17.45 5.88 -22.74
C GLN A 54 17.55 7.11 -21.83
N TYR A 55 16.91 7.08 -20.64
CA TYR A 55 16.79 8.23 -19.76
C TYR A 55 17.91 8.29 -18.72
N THR A 56 18.43 9.48 -18.47
CA THR A 56 19.29 9.72 -17.32
C THR A 56 18.43 9.96 -16.09
N CYS A 57 18.61 9.12 -15.07
CA CYS A 57 17.84 9.19 -13.83
C CYS A 57 18.71 9.60 -12.68
N TYR A 58 18.14 10.37 -11.78
CA TYR A 58 18.76 10.86 -10.55
C TYR A 58 18.10 10.18 -9.33
N LYS A 59 18.91 9.90 -8.32
CA LYS A 59 18.47 9.24 -7.10
C LYS A 59 17.92 10.23 -6.10
N ALA A 60 16.78 9.88 -5.53
CA ALA A 60 16.21 10.55 -4.37
C ALA A 60 15.78 9.51 -3.34
N THR A 61 15.91 9.84 -2.06
CA THR A 61 15.53 8.95 -0.97
C THR A 61 14.62 9.65 0.02
N TYR A 62 13.80 8.89 0.73
CA TYR A 62 13.11 9.34 1.93
C TYR A 62 12.91 8.18 2.90
N ILE A 63 12.72 8.49 4.17
CA ILE A 63 12.45 7.49 5.19
C ILE A 63 10.95 7.49 5.48
N LYS A 64 10.32 6.31 5.35
CA LYS A 64 8.97 6.04 5.80
C LYS A 64 8.99 5.20 7.06
N GLN A 65 8.02 5.41 7.94
CA GLN A 65 7.84 4.53 9.09
C GLN A 65 6.79 3.48 8.77
N GLU A 66 7.14 2.22 8.97
CA GLU A 66 6.25 1.08 8.80
C GLU A 66 6.15 0.24 10.07
N GLU A 67 5.04 -0.44 10.23
CA GLU A 67 4.92 -1.45 11.28
C GLU A 67 5.84 -2.63 10.97
N GLU A 68 6.66 -3.03 11.95
CA GLU A 68 7.51 -4.21 11.83
C GLU A 68 6.65 -5.45 11.61
N LYS A 69 6.82 -6.10 10.46
CA LYS A 69 6.15 -7.37 10.14
C LYS A 69 6.82 -8.48 10.97
N VAL A 70 6.28 -8.79 12.12
CA VAL A 70 6.76 -9.94 12.92
C VAL A 70 6.26 -11.22 12.23
N PHE A 71 7.10 -11.83 11.40
CA PHE A 71 6.89 -13.20 10.95
C PHE A 71 7.16 -14.13 12.12
N SER A 72 6.11 -14.45 12.88
CA SER A 72 6.19 -15.47 13.92
C SER A 72 6.18 -16.85 13.25
N PHE A 73 7.33 -17.29 12.77
CA PHE A 73 7.57 -18.69 12.44
C PHE A 73 7.68 -19.47 13.75
N GLY A 74 6.63 -20.19 14.14
CA GLY A 74 6.78 -21.25 15.10
C GLY A 74 6.18 -21.08 16.49
N ASN A 75 4.99 -20.51 16.64
CA ASN A 75 4.24 -20.76 17.87
C ASN A 75 2.72 -20.86 17.62
N TRP A 76 2.33 -21.76 16.71
CA TRP A 76 0.92 -22.12 16.50
C TRP A 76 0.26 -22.68 17.79
N ASN A 77 1.07 -23.18 18.72
CA ASN A 77 0.57 -23.82 19.96
C ASN A 77 0.43 -22.89 21.16
N GLN A 78 0.92 -21.66 21.14
CA GLN A 78 0.88 -20.77 22.32
C GLN A 78 -0.20 -19.68 22.28
N THR A 79 -1.06 -19.63 21.26
CA THR A 79 -2.21 -18.72 21.22
C THR A 79 -3.47 -19.33 21.84
N ASN A 80 -3.34 -20.34 22.68
CA ASN A 80 -4.44 -20.84 23.50
C ASN A 80 -4.66 -19.89 24.68
N GLY A 81 -5.59 -18.96 24.50
CA GLY A 81 -6.46 -18.53 25.61
C GLY A 81 -5.95 -17.47 26.56
N THR A 82 -5.04 -16.59 26.20
CA THR A 82 -4.79 -15.41 27.03
C THR A 82 -5.23 -14.14 26.30
N ASN A 83 -6.09 -13.36 26.98
CA ASN A 83 -6.37 -11.95 26.67
C ASN A 83 -5.09 -11.11 26.88
N GLN A 84 -4.03 -11.40 26.12
CA GLN A 84 -2.86 -10.53 26.17
C GLN A 84 -3.22 -9.22 25.46
N PRO A 85 -2.98 -8.07 26.10
CA PRO A 85 -3.12 -6.78 25.44
C PRO A 85 -2.27 -6.79 24.16
N LYS A 86 -2.85 -6.29 23.08
CA LYS A 86 -2.11 -6.16 21.79
C LYS A 86 -0.76 -5.51 22.10
N LYS A 87 0.35 -6.24 21.90
CA LYS A 87 1.69 -5.66 22.06
C LYS A 87 1.77 -4.40 21.21
N PRO A 88 2.37 -3.32 21.71
CA PRO A 88 2.54 -2.11 20.91
C PRO A 88 3.25 -2.49 19.61
N LYS A 89 2.68 -2.08 18.49
CA LYS A 89 3.25 -2.31 17.17
C LYS A 89 4.59 -1.58 17.10
N LYS A 90 5.67 -2.30 16.90
CA LYS A 90 6.97 -1.68 16.69
C LYS A 90 6.99 -1.02 15.33
N MET A 91 7.37 0.24 15.28
CA MET A 91 7.61 0.97 14.05
C MET A 91 9.08 0.82 13.67
N ARG A 92 9.36 0.64 12.38
CA ARG A 92 10.70 0.65 11.82
C ARG A 92 10.81 1.71 10.74
N ASP A 93 11.98 2.28 10.62
CA ASP A 93 12.32 3.20 9.53
C ASP A 93 12.72 2.37 8.30
N VAL A 94 12.08 2.64 7.18
CA VAL A 94 12.37 2.01 5.89
C VAL A 94 12.82 3.09 4.92
N GLU A 95 14.03 2.94 4.38
CA GLU A 95 14.51 3.83 3.33
C GLU A 95 13.86 3.45 2.01
N VAL A 96 13.23 4.44 1.37
CA VAL A 96 12.69 4.33 0.02
C VAL A 96 13.61 5.04 -0.93
N VAL A 97 14.07 4.35 -1.96
CA VAL A 97 14.93 4.88 -3.01
C VAL A 97 14.12 5.05 -4.28
N ALA A 98 14.11 6.24 -4.86
CA ALA A 98 13.49 6.52 -6.14
C ALA A 98 14.52 7.02 -7.17
N TRP A 99 14.35 6.57 -8.41
CA TRP A 99 15.11 7.05 -9.56
C TRP A 99 14.14 7.75 -10.51
N PHE A 100 14.35 9.04 -10.73
CA PHE A 100 13.48 9.85 -11.55
C PHE A 100 14.28 10.54 -12.67
N THR A 101 13.59 10.85 -13.78
CA THR A 101 14.19 11.58 -14.89
C THR A 101 13.52 12.94 -15.07
N PRO A 102 14.29 14.05 -15.08
CA PRO A 102 13.76 15.36 -15.40
C PRO A 102 13.48 15.55 -16.90
N GLU A 103 13.97 14.63 -17.76
CA GLU A 103 13.68 14.65 -19.19
C GLU A 103 12.18 14.50 -19.50
N ILE A 104 11.42 13.92 -18.55
CA ILE A 104 9.95 13.87 -18.58
C ILE A 104 9.45 14.68 -17.38
N PRO A 105 9.10 15.98 -17.55
CA PRO A 105 8.80 16.91 -16.47
C PRO A 105 7.39 16.69 -15.88
N VAL A 106 7.09 15.46 -15.48
CA VAL A 106 5.84 15.08 -14.86
C VAL A 106 6.12 14.59 -13.44
N SER A 107 5.68 15.35 -12.43
CA SER A 107 5.88 15.01 -11.02
C SER A 107 4.98 13.84 -10.58
N SER A 108 5.18 12.68 -11.19
CA SER A 108 4.41 11.48 -10.96
C SER A 108 5.30 10.23 -10.92
N GLY A 109 4.75 9.13 -10.41
CA GLY A 109 5.43 7.85 -10.34
C GLY A 109 4.46 6.71 -10.09
N PRO A 110 4.96 5.50 -9.91
CA PRO A 110 4.15 4.32 -9.63
C PRO A 110 3.46 4.46 -8.28
N SER A 111 2.31 3.79 -8.14
CA SER A 111 1.54 3.76 -6.89
C SER A 111 1.28 5.17 -6.34
N TRP A 112 1.59 5.44 -5.08
CA TRP A 112 1.44 6.77 -4.42
C TRP A 112 2.70 7.66 -4.52
N TYR A 113 3.79 7.15 -5.06
CA TYR A 113 5.03 7.93 -5.17
C TYR A 113 4.88 9.08 -6.16
N GLN A 114 5.32 10.26 -5.73
CA GLN A 114 5.26 11.51 -6.50
C GLN A 114 6.11 12.61 -5.85
N GLY A 115 6.10 13.81 -6.44
CA GLY A 115 6.69 15.01 -5.83
C GLY A 115 8.14 15.28 -6.22
N LEU A 116 8.75 14.43 -7.07
CA LEU A 116 10.04 14.69 -7.68
C LEU A 116 9.90 15.58 -8.93
N PRO A 117 10.94 16.32 -9.31
CA PRO A 117 10.91 17.22 -10.49
C PRO A 117 11.08 16.43 -11.80
N GLY A 118 10.34 15.34 -11.98
CA GLY A 118 10.38 14.47 -13.13
C GLY A 118 9.63 13.16 -12.87
N LEU A 119 9.53 12.34 -13.92
CA LEU A 119 8.87 11.04 -13.85
C LEU A 119 9.74 10.04 -13.10
N ILE A 120 9.15 9.38 -12.10
CA ILE A 120 9.82 8.31 -11.35
C ILE A 120 9.75 7.03 -12.19
N LEU A 121 10.92 6.49 -12.56
CA LEU A 121 11.03 5.28 -13.36
C LEU A 121 11.27 4.02 -12.52
N GLU A 122 11.85 4.17 -11.34
CA GLU A 122 12.09 3.06 -10.42
C GLU A 122 11.88 3.55 -8.99
N VAL A 123 11.25 2.71 -8.19
CA VAL A 123 11.14 2.88 -6.75
C VAL A 123 11.46 1.56 -6.09
N SER A 124 12.30 1.60 -5.07
CA SER A 124 12.67 0.43 -4.27
C SER A 124 12.52 0.76 -2.79
N ASP A 125 11.99 -0.18 -2.04
CA ASP A 125 12.06 -0.24 -0.59
C ASP A 125 12.63 -1.61 -0.18
N ASP A 126 12.65 -1.92 1.11
CA ASP A 126 13.26 -3.17 1.60
C ASP A 126 12.71 -4.44 0.94
N ASP A 127 11.41 -4.45 0.63
CA ASP A 127 10.69 -5.64 0.21
C ASP A 127 10.34 -5.65 -1.27
N THR A 128 10.27 -4.48 -1.92
CA THR A 128 9.67 -4.35 -3.25
C THR A 128 10.44 -3.38 -4.13
N THR A 129 10.63 -3.77 -5.38
CA THR A 129 11.12 -2.86 -6.43
C THR A 129 10.09 -2.77 -7.55
N ILE A 130 9.71 -1.54 -7.89
CA ILE A 130 8.81 -1.24 -9.02
C ILE A 130 9.63 -0.55 -10.10
N LEU A 131 9.75 -1.18 -11.26
CA LEU A 131 10.53 -0.67 -12.39
C LEU A 131 9.62 -0.36 -13.57
N CYS A 132 9.80 0.80 -14.17
CA CYS A 132 9.14 1.18 -15.43
C CYS A 132 9.72 0.37 -16.60
N THR A 133 8.88 -0.39 -17.28
CA THR A 133 9.29 -1.21 -18.42
C THR A 133 8.97 -0.58 -19.78
N LYS A 134 8.02 0.37 -19.82
CA LYS A 134 7.59 1.00 -21.07
C LYS A 134 7.05 2.40 -20.83
N ILE A 135 7.48 3.35 -21.66
CA ILE A 135 6.95 4.71 -21.73
C ILE A 135 6.45 4.95 -23.15
N VAL A 136 5.25 5.50 -23.27
CA VAL A 136 4.68 5.92 -24.54
C VAL A 136 4.44 7.41 -24.50
N MET A 137 5.27 8.15 -25.23
CA MET A 137 5.14 9.60 -25.40
C MET A 137 4.19 9.90 -26.54
N ASN A 138 3.26 10.85 -26.33
CA ASN A 138 2.33 11.33 -27.35
C ASN A 138 1.60 10.19 -28.11
N PRO A 139 0.83 9.33 -27.43
CA PRO A 139 0.14 8.23 -28.08
C PRO A 139 -0.84 8.76 -29.14
N LYS A 140 -0.94 8.04 -30.26
CA LYS A 140 -1.86 8.41 -31.36
C LYS A 140 -3.31 8.50 -30.89
N GLU A 141 -3.71 7.59 -30.02
CA GLU A 141 -5.01 7.59 -29.36
C GLU A 141 -4.88 8.19 -27.95
N LYS A 142 -5.59 9.28 -27.72
CA LYS A 142 -5.62 9.92 -26.39
C LYS A 142 -6.38 9.03 -25.42
N THR A 143 -5.68 8.40 -24.49
CA THR A 143 -6.30 7.67 -23.38
C THR A 143 -6.97 8.65 -22.42
N LYS A 144 -8.30 8.57 -22.30
CA LYS A 144 -9.04 9.38 -21.31
C LYS A 144 -8.89 8.75 -19.94
N ILE A 145 -8.18 9.41 -19.04
CA ILE A 145 -8.10 9.03 -17.64
C ILE A 145 -9.43 9.41 -16.97
N LYS A 146 -10.19 8.39 -16.56
CA LYS A 146 -11.50 8.60 -15.90
C LYS A 146 -11.35 8.42 -14.40
N ARG A 147 -11.92 9.37 -13.64
CA ARG A 147 -12.06 9.22 -12.20
C ARG A 147 -12.94 7.99 -11.89
N PRO A 148 -12.50 7.08 -11.01
CA PRO A 148 -13.32 5.94 -10.61
C PRO A 148 -14.59 6.40 -9.89
N LYS A 149 -15.70 5.68 -10.14
CA LYS A 149 -17.01 6.03 -9.60
C LYS A 149 -17.70 4.85 -8.92
N LYS A 150 -17.16 3.64 -9.07
CA LYS A 150 -17.78 2.43 -8.55
C LYS A 150 -17.30 2.15 -7.12
N GLY A 151 -18.20 2.28 -6.15
CA GLY A 151 -17.92 1.94 -4.77
C GLY A 151 -18.34 3.03 -3.77
N LYS A 152 -18.25 2.66 -2.48
CA LYS A 152 -18.50 3.60 -1.39
C LYS A 152 -17.27 4.47 -1.18
N VAL A 153 -17.44 5.79 -1.18
CA VAL A 153 -16.36 6.72 -0.83
C VAL A 153 -16.06 6.61 0.65
N ILE A 154 -14.81 6.45 1.01
CA ILE A 154 -14.34 6.31 2.38
C ILE A 154 -12.95 6.93 2.51
N SER A 155 -12.63 7.53 3.66
CA SER A 155 -11.28 7.99 3.94
C SER A 155 -10.33 6.79 4.12
N ASN A 156 -9.04 6.99 3.90
CA ASN A 156 -8.05 5.92 4.14
C ASN A 156 -8.05 5.47 5.60
N GLN A 157 -8.18 6.40 6.54
CA GLN A 157 -8.22 6.09 7.98
C GLN A 157 -9.44 5.22 8.35
N ASP A 158 -10.62 5.59 7.85
CA ASP A 158 -11.85 4.82 8.10
C ASP A 158 -11.79 3.45 7.43
N PHE A 159 -11.17 3.36 6.24
CA PHE A 159 -11.00 2.09 5.55
C PHE A 159 -10.09 1.13 6.32
N VAL A 160 -8.97 1.62 6.87
CA VAL A 160 -8.08 0.81 7.73
C VAL A 160 -8.82 0.35 8.99
N THR A 161 -9.57 1.23 9.63
CA THR A 161 -10.41 0.87 10.80
C THR A 161 -11.40 -0.24 10.45
N LEU A 162 -12.11 -0.08 9.33
CA LEU A 162 -13.04 -1.10 8.85
C LEU A 162 -12.37 -2.44 8.53
N GLN A 163 -11.16 -2.41 7.98
CA GLN A 163 -10.37 -3.64 7.75
C GLN A 163 -10.01 -4.35 9.07
N ASP A 164 -9.60 -3.60 10.07
CA ASP A 164 -9.24 -4.15 11.39
C ASP A 164 -10.44 -4.75 12.09
N GLU A 165 -11.60 -4.07 12.05
CA GLU A 165 -12.87 -4.60 12.58
C GLU A 165 -13.25 -5.92 11.90
N LYS A 166 -13.23 -5.95 10.57
CA LYS A 166 -13.58 -7.16 9.80
C LYS A 166 -12.58 -8.30 10.01
N ARG A 167 -11.33 -7.99 10.26
CA ARG A 167 -10.31 -8.98 10.64
C ARG A 167 -10.61 -9.55 12.02
N ALA A 168 -10.96 -8.71 13.00
CA ALA A 168 -11.32 -9.13 14.34
C ALA A 168 -12.57 -10.03 14.35
N GLU A 169 -13.65 -9.62 13.66
CA GLU A 169 -14.87 -10.44 13.51
C GLU A 169 -14.58 -11.83 12.91
N ARG A 170 -13.72 -11.89 11.88
CA ARG A 170 -13.33 -13.15 11.25
C ARG A 170 -12.57 -14.07 12.21
N LEU A 171 -11.68 -13.51 13.00
CA LEU A 171 -10.93 -14.25 14.01
C LEU A 171 -11.86 -14.80 15.11
N GLU A 172 -12.86 -14.02 15.54
CA GLU A 172 -13.86 -14.47 16.52
C GLU A 172 -14.72 -15.61 15.96
N MET A 173 -15.23 -15.46 14.74
CA MET A 173 -16.00 -16.52 14.08
C MET A 173 -15.19 -17.83 13.95
N TRP A 174 -13.92 -17.70 13.61
CA TRP A 174 -13.00 -18.84 13.51
C TRP A 174 -12.78 -19.51 14.87
N ARG A 175 -12.59 -18.72 15.96
CA ARG A 175 -12.46 -19.23 17.33
C ARG A 175 -13.73 -19.98 17.78
N GLN A 176 -14.88 -19.40 17.56
CA GLN A 176 -16.17 -20.03 17.90
C GLN A 176 -16.41 -21.32 17.13
N SER A 177 -16.11 -21.35 15.84
CA SER A 177 -16.24 -22.55 15.02
C SER A 177 -15.31 -23.68 15.50
N ARG A 178 -14.11 -23.34 15.94
CA ARG A 178 -13.15 -24.30 16.51
C ARG A 178 -13.61 -24.86 17.85
N GLN A 179 -14.16 -24.03 18.73
CA GLN A 179 -14.73 -24.47 20.00
C GLN A 179 -15.92 -25.42 19.82
N ARG A 180 -16.83 -25.09 18.90
CA ARG A 180 -17.96 -25.98 18.57
C ARG A 180 -17.51 -27.35 18.06
N ARG A 181 -16.47 -27.42 17.25
CA ARG A 181 -15.90 -28.69 16.78
C ARG A 181 -15.30 -29.52 17.92
N GLN A 182 -14.61 -28.89 18.86
CA GLN A 182 -14.03 -29.59 20.02
C GLN A 182 -15.10 -30.13 20.97
N SER A 183 -16.15 -29.35 21.22
CA SER A 183 -17.26 -29.81 22.09
C SER A 183 -18.10 -30.93 21.48
N SER A 184 -18.20 -30.98 20.13
CA SER A 184 -18.90 -32.08 19.47
C SER A 184 -18.12 -33.41 19.50
N THR A 185 -16.80 -33.36 19.41
CA THR A 185 -15.92 -34.54 19.51
C THR A 185 -15.84 -35.11 20.94
N ALA A 186 -16.00 -34.24 21.96
CA ALA A 186 -16.02 -34.65 23.37
C ALA A 186 -17.35 -35.34 23.77
N ARG A 187 -18.44 -35.15 23.04
CA ARG A 187 -19.74 -35.80 23.30
C ARG A 187 -19.89 -37.18 22.66
N LEU A 188 -18.96 -37.60 21.80
CA LEU A 188 -18.94 -38.85 21.09
C LEU A 188 -17.98 -39.90 21.71
N ARG A 189 -17.37 -39.56 22.85
CA ARG A 189 -16.60 -40.46 23.72
C ARG A 189 -17.33 -40.72 25.04
#